data_b12e634023cdc986fb9caeeab6964852
#
_entry.id   b12e634023cdc986fb9caeeab6964852
#
_cell.length_a   1.000
_cell.length_b   1.000
_cell.length_c   1.000
_cell.angle_alpha   90.00
_cell.angle_beta   90.00
_cell.angle_gamma   90.00
#
_symmetry.space_group_name_H-M   'P 1'
#
loop_
_entity.id
_entity.type
_entity.pdbx_description
1 polymer ?
#
loop_
_entity_poly.entity_id
_entity_poly.type
_entity_poly.pdbx_seq_one_letter_code
_entity_poly.pdbx_strand_id
1 'polypeptide(L)'
;CSDGAVCTQRTCGRNGNCFYQQARKEMEAANVVVVNHTLFFSLFVLNELPDDDLGYLFADDFVIFDEAHTLEHVAATQLGLRQSHAGLKFEVQRLYNPKNRKGLLRALRHAGSIKAAEVVLSAADDFYDNIQHEVEFGKFSKEYRIRKPDFVENTLAEPLRRLWTEVEHAADGLENDSPAKAELMDGARRMRDIHAGVRIFLDQEDDDSVYWVEKGGREGDMLSIHSAPISVADRLRRMMFGHGRTCVMTSATLSTGDNELSYFKKRVGAESAVCIKIGSPFNYKEQMQIYVIKSMPDPSSDDYEDALVHWIGRVLKYTEGKAFVLFTSYRLMRKVAEAMEDFFYDHDWRLLLQGDGMARHKMIDVFRKDTNSVLFGTDSFWAGVDVPGEALSNVIVTRLPFAVPDHPLVASKLEAIEAQGGNSFVEYSVPEAVLKLRQGVGRLIRTAKDNGLVVLLDNRVVTKPYGKTFLNALPDAPIK
;
A
#
# COMPACT_ATOMS: atom_id res chain seq x y z
N CYS A 1 12.81 -15.96 14.87
CA CYS A 1 12.65 -15.12 13.68
C CYS A 1 13.92 -15.23 12.86
N SER A 2 13.80 -15.34 11.55
CA SER A 2 14.93 -15.27 10.63
C SER A 2 15.18 -13.80 10.27
N ASP A 3 16.44 -13.41 10.25
CA ASP A 3 16.87 -12.08 9.87
C ASP A 3 17.94 -12.22 8.77
N GLY A 4 17.74 -11.57 7.62
CA GLY A 4 18.59 -11.74 6.45
C GLY A 4 20.06 -11.38 6.69
N ALA A 5 20.30 -10.35 7.48
CA ALA A 5 21.65 -9.88 7.79
C ALA A 5 22.40 -10.76 8.82
N VAL A 6 21.66 -11.47 9.68
CA VAL A 6 22.24 -12.30 10.76
C VAL A 6 22.20 -13.78 10.42
N CYS A 7 21.16 -14.24 9.72
CA CYS A 7 20.95 -15.65 9.40
C CYS A 7 21.76 -16.09 8.17
N THR A 8 23.07 -15.99 8.20
CA THR A 8 23.98 -16.47 7.15
C THR A 8 24.37 -17.95 7.38
N GLN A 9 24.96 -18.60 6.37
CA GLN A 9 25.50 -19.94 6.53
C GLN A 9 26.62 -20.03 7.59
N ARG A 10 27.35 -18.93 7.81
CA ARG A 10 28.43 -18.85 8.80
C ARG A 10 27.91 -18.68 10.23
N THR A 11 26.87 -17.82 10.41
CA THR A 11 26.37 -17.44 11.74
C THR A 11 25.33 -18.42 12.30
N CYS A 12 24.52 -19.07 11.47
CA CYS A 12 23.46 -20.00 11.92
C CYS A 12 23.95 -21.41 12.22
N GLY A 13 25.22 -21.73 11.97
CA GLY A 13 25.74 -23.06 12.12
C GLY A 13 25.09 -24.07 11.17
N ARG A 14 25.42 -25.37 11.37
CA ARG A 14 24.99 -26.48 10.49
C ARG A 14 23.57 -27.00 10.75
N ASN A 15 22.65 -26.17 11.18
CA ASN A 15 21.24 -26.59 11.35
C ASN A 15 20.56 -26.70 9.98
N GLY A 16 20.70 -27.89 9.35
CA GLY A 16 20.16 -28.22 8.05
C GLY A 16 18.64 -28.16 7.92
N ASN A 17 17.91 -27.79 8.98
CA ASN A 17 16.44 -27.71 9.03
C ASN A 17 15.91 -26.26 9.13
N CYS A 18 16.70 -25.24 8.84
CA CYS A 18 16.23 -23.87 8.84
C CYS A 18 15.43 -23.58 7.56
N PHE A 19 14.12 -23.41 7.66
CA PHE A 19 13.23 -23.08 6.54
C PHE A 19 13.67 -21.83 5.78
N TYR A 20 14.18 -20.80 6.46
CA TYR A 20 14.67 -19.59 5.83
C TYR A 20 15.89 -19.85 4.93
N GLN A 21 16.89 -20.58 5.44
CA GLN A 21 18.08 -20.92 4.66
C GLN A 21 17.77 -21.87 3.51
N GLN A 22 16.82 -22.78 3.72
CA GLN A 22 16.35 -23.67 2.67
C GLN A 22 15.63 -22.90 1.56
N ALA A 23 14.71 -21.99 1.91
CA ALA A 23 14.01 -21.13 0.93
C ALA A 23 14.99 -20.27 0.15
N ARG A 24 16.04 -19.71 0.77
CA ARG A 24 17.08 -18.97 0.04
C ARG A 24 17.84 -19.84 -0.95
N LYS A 25 18.25 -21.04 -0.56
CA LYS A 25 18.94 -21.98 -1.47
C LYS A 25 18.05 -22.42 -2.63
N GLU A 26 16.77 -22.65 -2.37
CA GLU A 26 15.80 -22.99 -3.41
C GLU A 26 15.60 -21.81 -4.38
N MET A 27 15.54 -20.59 -3.87
CA MET A 27 15.44 -19.37 -4.68
C MET A 27 16.69 -19.19 -5.58
N GLU A 28 17.90 -19.37 -5.04
CA GLU A 28 19.17 -19.28 -5.78
C GLU A 28 19.29 -20.35 -6.88
N ALA A 29 18.72 -21.54 -6.65
CA ALA A 29 18.75 -22.65 -7.61
C ALA A 29 17.58 -22.65 -8.61
N ALA A 30 16.56 -21.82 -8.41
CA ALA A 30 15.35 -21.82 -9.20
C ALA A 30 15.54 -21.10 -10.53
N ASN A 31 14.96 -21.66 -11.61
CA ASN A 31 14.91 -20.98 -12.91
C ASN A 31 13.84 -19.89 -12.98
N VAL A 32 12.83 -19.93 -12.11
CA VAL A 32 11.75 -18.96 -11.98
C VAL A 32 11.48 -18.70 -10.51
N VAL A 33 11.51 -17.43 -10.12
CA VAL A 33 11.23 -17.00 -8.75
C VAL A 33 10.00 -16.10 -8.76
N VAL A 34 8.97 -16.47 -7.99
CA VAL A 34 7.74 -15.66 -7.86
C VAL A 34 7.75 -14.96 -6.52
N VAL A 35 7.73 -13.63 -6.56
CA VAL A 35 7.73 -12.77 -5.37
C VAL A 35 6.67 -11.67 -5.52
N ASN A 36 6.23 -11.08 -4.40
CA ASN A 36 5.41 -9.87 -4.50
C ASN A 36 6.27 -8.64 -4.81
N HIS A 37 5.64 -7.57 -5.31
CA HIS A 37 6.33 -6.33 -5.68
C HIS A 37 7.09 -5.71 -4.49
N THR A 38 6.54 -5.79 -3.28
CA THR A 38 7.18 -5.25 -2.07
C THR A 38 8.52 -5.94 -1.80
N LEU A 39 8.54 -7.29 -1.84
CA LEU A 39 9.78 -8.03 -1.65
C LEU A 39 10.77 -7.77 -2.78
N PHE A 40 10.28 -7.69 -4.03
CA PHE A 40 11.13 -7.35 -5.16
C PHE A 40 11.83 -6.00 -4.94
N PHE A 41 11.09 -4.94 -4.64
CA PHE A 41 11.70 -3.62 -4.42
C PHE A 41 12.56 -3.56 -3.17
N SER A 42 12.20 -4.26 -2.10
CA SER A 42 13.04 -4.31 -0.88
C SER A 42 14.41 -4.95 -1.19
N LEU A 43 14.45 -6.03 -1.96
CA LEU A 43 15.69 -6.67 -2.38
C LEU A 43 16.45 -5.83 -3.41
N PHE A 44 15.71 -5.17 -4.32
CA PHE A 44 16.27 -4.37 -5.38
C PHE A 44 16.96 -3.09 -4.87
N VAL A 45 16.37 -2.40 -3.89
CA VAL A 45 16.95 -1.21 -3.24
C VAL A 45 18.20 -1.59 -2.44
N LEU A 46 18.20 -2.72 -1.77
CA LEU A 46 19.37 -3.22 -1.04
C LEU A 46 20.56 -3.52 -1.98
N ASN A 47 20.30 -3.87 -3.24
CA ASN A 47 21.32 -4.16 -4.24
C ASN A 47 22.12 -2.93 -4.73
N GLU A 48 21.63 -1.72 -4.49
CA GLU A 48 22.37 -0.48 -4.80
C GLU A 48 23.37 -0.08 -3.70
N LEU A 49 23.36 -0.77 -2.56
CA LEU A 49 24.36 -0.57 -1.50
C LEU A 49 25.59 -1.46 -1.77
N PRO A 50 26.83 -0.90 -1.73
CA PRO A 50 28.03 -1.55 -2.25
C PRO A 50 28.50 -2.84 -1.57
N ASP A 51 27.90 -3.24 -0.46
CA ASP A 51 28.47 -4.25 0.44
C ASP A 51 27.61 -5.52 0.68
N ASP A 52 26.49 -5.74 -0.04
CA ASP A 52 25.64 -6.88 0.23
C ASP A 52 25.69 -7.98 -0.86
N ASP A 53 26.03 -9.22 -0.46
CA ASP A 53 25.95 -10.48 -1.21
C ASP A 53 24.56 -10.79 -1.83
N LEU A 54 23.57 -9.93 -1.63
CA LEU A 54 22.21 -10.05 -2.19
C LEU A 54 22.11 -9.43 -3.62
N GLY A 55 23.14 -8.69 -4.05
CA GLY A 55 23.14 -7.89 -5.29
C GLY A 55 23.03 -8.66 -6.59
N TYR A 56 23.13 -9.97 -6.57
CA TYR A 56 23.18 -10.71 -7.82
C TYR A 56 21.87 -11.38 -8.22
N LEU A 57 20.84 -11.36 -7.38
CA LEU A 57 19.56 -12.04 -7.63
C LEU A 57 18.78 -11.49 -8.84
N PHE A 58 19.06 -10.24 -9.29
CA PHE A 58 18.30 -9.61 -10.36
C PHE A 58 19.19 -8.85 -11.36
N ALA A 59 20.50 -9.10 -11.36
CA ALA A 59 21.45 -8.31 -12.15
C ALA A 59 21.21 -8.44 -13.67
N ASP A 60 20.99 -9.66 -14.17
CA ASP A 60 20.87 -9.99 -15.61
C ASP A 60 19.57 -10.74 -15.94
N ASP A 61 18.58 -10.73 -15.06
CA ASP A 61 17.38 -11.53 -15.20
C ASP A 61 16.26 -10.81 -15.95
N PHE A 62 15.34 -11.60 -16.51
CA PHE A 62 14.05 -11.12 -16.96
C PHE A 62 13.15 -10.83 -15.76
N VAL A 63 12.52 -9.67 -15.77
CA VAL A 63 11.54 -9.33 -14.72
C VAL A 63 10.16 -9.17 -15.37
N ILE A 64 9.18 -9.90 -14.83
CA ILE A 64 7.78 -9.80 -15.24
C ILE A 64 6.96 -9.26 -14.07
N PHE A 65 6.43 -8.05 -14.22
CA PHE A 65 5.50 -7.46 -13.27
C PHE A 65 4.07 -7.77 -13.69
N ASP A 66 3.43 -8.66 -12.97
CA ASP A 66 1.99 -8.85 -13.08
C ASP A 66 1.27 -7.82 -12.18
N GLU A 67 0.06 -7.41 -12.57
CA GLU A 67 -0.68 -6.31 -11.93
C GLU A 67 0.15 -5.03 -11.82
N ALA A 68 0.87 -4.70 -12.90
CA ALA A 68 1.84 -3.60 -12.95
C ALA A 68 1.24 -2.22 -12.61
N HIS A 69 -0.09 -2.07 -12.63
CA HIS A 69 -0.78 -0.86 -12.18
C HIS A 69 -0.45 -0.47 -10.73
N THR A 70 0.04 -1.42 -9.91
CA THR A 70 0.46 -1.16 -8.52
C THR A 70 1.91 -0.72 -8.39
N LEU A 71 2.69 -0.80 -9.47
CA LEU A 71 4.15 -0.66 -9.47
C LEU A 71 4.60 0.68 -8.90
N GLU A 72 4.00 1.78 -9.37
CA GLU A 72 4.32 3.13 -8.91
C GLU A 72 4.11 3.28 -7.40
N HIS A 73 2.96 2.83 -6.90
CA HIS A 73 2.63 2.96 -5.48
C HIS A 73 3.57 2.15 -4.60
N VAL A 74 3.86 0.91 -4.99
CA VAL A 74 4.77 0.04 -4.23
C VAL A 74 6.19 0.60 -4.29
N ALA A 75 6.66 1.04 -5.47
CA ALA A 75 7.98 1.64 -5.61
C ALA A 75 8.11 2.91 -4.73
N ALA A 76 7.13 3.81 -4.76
CA ALA A 76 7.14 5.02 -3.93
C ALA A 76 7.25 4.69 -2.44
N THR A 77 6.53 3.67 -1.98
CA THR A 77 6.57 3.22 -0.58
C THR A 77 7.92 2.60 -0.20
N GLN A 78 8.52 1.80 -1.09
CA GLN A 78 9.78 1.09 -0.80
C GLN A 78 11.02 1.99 -0.99
N LEU A 79 10.96 2.97 -1.88
CA LEU A 79 11.99 3.98 -2.08
C LEU A 79 11.92 5.13 -1.05
N GLY A 80 10.87 5.16 -0.26
CA GLY A 80 10.65 6.15 0.79
C GLY A 80 11.16 5.70 2.15
N LEU A 81 10.96 6.57 3.13
CA LEU A 81 11.23 6.32 4.54
C LEU A 81 9.95 5.94 5.27
N ARG A 82 10.06 4.96 6.16
CA ARG A 82 9.04 4.69 7.18
C ARG A 82 9.71 4.32 8.49
N GLN A 83 9.58 5.17 9.50
CA GLN A 83 10.10 4.92 10.84
C GLN A 83 9.01 5.17 11.87
N SER A 84 8.59 4.13 12.59
CA SER A 84 7.60 4.25 13.65
C SER A 84 8.25 4.28 15.04
N HIS A 85 7.61 4.97 15.98
CA HIS A 85 8.00 4.95 17.39
C HIS A 85 8.16 3.53 17.94
N ALA A 86 7.12 2.70 17.73
CA ALA A 86 7.15 1.30 18.17
C ALA A 86 8.26 0.48 17.48
N GLY A 87 8.51 0.72 16.18
CA GLY A 87 9.57 0.05 15.42
C GLY A 87 10.96 0.41 15.95
N LEU A 88 11.22 1.69 16.21
CA LEU A 88 12.47 2.14 16.83
C LEU A 88 12.68 1.47 18.19
N LYS A 89 11.67 1.54 19.07
CA LYS A 89 11.76 0.89 20.41
C LYS A 89 11.98 -0.61 20.29
N PHE A 90 11.33 -1.28 19.33
CA PHE A 90 11.52 -2.70 19.09
C PHE A 90 12.97 -3.05 18.72
N GLU A 91 13.59 -2.30 17.81
CA GLU A 91 14.99 -2.55 17.42
C GLU A 91 15.97 -2.30 18.56
N VAL A 92 15.78 -1.27 19.36
CA VAL A 92 16.61 -1.03 20.58
C VAL A 92 16.39 -2.14 21.61
N GLN A 93 15.14 -2.57 21.82
CA GLN A 93 14.80 -3.62 22.79
C GLN A 93 15.30 -5.01 22.40
N ARG A 94 15.59 -5.27 21.13
CA ARG A 94 16.32 -6.48 20.71
C ARG A 94 17.71 -6.51 21.30
N LEU A 95 18.40 -5.38 21.37
CA LEU A 95 19.72 -5.25 22.02
C LEU A 95 19.59 -5.30 23.53
N TYR A 96 18.69 -4.51 24.12
CA TYR A 96 18.40 -4.52 25.54
C TYR A 96 16.98 -4.03 25.85
N ASN A 97 16.22 -4.86 26.56
CA ASN A 97 14.88 -4.51 27.04
C ASN A 97 14.90 -4.27 28.57
N PRO A 98 14.71 -3.02 29.02
CA PRO A 98 14.79 -2.67 30.44
C PRO A 98 13.64 -3.26 31.28
N LYS A 99 12.44 -3.50 30.69
CA LYS A 99 11.27 -4.03 31.42
C LYS A 99 11.51 -5.42 31.97
N ASN A 100 12.10 -6.31 31.16
CA ASN A 100 12.36 -7.70 31.54
C ASN A 100 13.87 -7.97 31.80
N ARG A 101 14.72 -6.96 31.61
CA ARG A 101 16.18 -7.01 31.76
C ARG A 101 16.82 -8.10 30.91
N LYS A 102 16.32 -8.31 29.67
CA LYS A 102 16.82 -9.28 28.71
C LYS A 102 17.38 -8.58 27.48
N GLY A 103 18.17 -9.31 26.70
CA GLY A 103 18.78 -8.85 25.47
C GLY A 103 20.26 -9.23 25.36
N LEU A 104 20.82 -9.07 24.17
CA LEU A 104 22.19 -9.48 23.87
C LEU A 104 23.22 -8.70 24.73
N LEU A 105 23.03 -7.38 24.89
CA LEU A 105 23.92 -6.56 25.71
C LEU A 105 23.95 -6.97 27.19
N ARG A 106 22.84 -7.50 27.69
CA ARG A 106 22.81 -8.05 29.07
C ARG A 106 23.62 -9.33 29.19
N ALA A 107 23.53 -10.22 28.20
CA ALA A 107 24.30 -11.47 28.17
C ALA A 107 25.81 -11.19 28.16
N LEU A 108 26.23 -10.18 27.44
CA LEU A 108 27.63 -9.72 27.35
C LEU A 108 28.09 -8.85 28.55
N ARG A 109 27.17 -8.47 29.42
CA ARG A 109 27.44 -7.65 30.60
C ARG A 109 28.10 -6.29 30.29
N HIS A 110 27.85 -5.72 29.11
CA HIS A 110 28.43 -4.44 28.68
C HIS A 110 27.59 -3.27 29.21
N ALA A 111 28.01 -2.69 30.33
CA ALA A 111 27.25 -1.65 31.05
C ALA A 111 27.07 -0.34 30.23
N GLY A 112 28.05 0.05 29.43
CA GLY A 112 28.02 1.23 28.59
C GLY A 112 26.88 1.15 27.54
N SER A 113 26.81 0.05 26.80
CA SER A 113 25.76 -0.18 25.78
C SER A 113 24.37 -0.29 26.40
N ILE A 114 24.25 -0.91 27.61
CA ILE A 114 22.96 -1.00 28.32
C ILE A 114 22.43 0.39 28.63
N LYS A 115 23.29 1.25 29.24
CA LYS A 115 22.93 2.64 29.57
C LYS A 115 22.60 3.46 28.32
N ALA A 116 23.37 3.28 27.25
CA ALA A 116 23.10 3.95 25.98
C ALA A 116 21.72 3.53 25.37
N ALA A 117 21.37 2.25 25.45
CA ALA A 117 20.07 1.76 24.99
C ALA A 117 18.90 2.37 25.80
N GLU A 118 19.04 2.50 27.13
CA GLU A 118 18.02 3.15 27.96
C GLU A 118 17.85 4.63 27.60
N VAL A 119 18.94 5.34 27.31
CA VAL A 119 18.90 6.75 26.88
C VAL A 119 18.20 6.89 25.54
N VAL A 120 18.46 5.99 24.56
CA VAL A 120 17.76 6.03 23.26
C VAL A 120 16.27 5.79 23.44
N LEU A 121 15.86 4.86 24.31
CA LEU A 121 14.42 4.61 24.55
C LEU A 121 13.72 5.84 25.12
N SER A 122 14.35 6.58 26.06
CA SER A 122 13.80 7.84 26.58
C SER A 122 13.78 8.94 25.51
N ALA A 123 14.88 9.12 24.78
CA ALA A 123 14.96 10.11 23.70
C ALA A 123 13.95 9.84 22.57
N ALA A 124 13.59 8.56 22.35
CA ALA A 124 12.55 8.19 21.39
C ALA A 124 11.15 8.62 21.87
N ASP A 125 10.86 8.46 23.15
CA ASP A 125 9.62 8.97 23.74
C ASP A 125 9.55 10.49 23.59
N ASP A 126 10.59 11.21 23.98
CA ASP A 126 10.68 12.68 23.87
C ASP A 126 10.53 13.16 22.41
N PHE A 127 11.16 12.47 21.45
CA PHE A 127 11.09 12.83 20.04
C PHE A 127 9.67 12.72 19.47
N TYR A 128 9.01 11.59 19.70
CA TYR A 128 7.65 11.38 19.18
C TYR A 128 6.60 12.18 19.96
N ASP A 129 6.82 12.47 21.24
CA ASP A 129 5.97 13.38 22.02
C ASP A 129 6.09 14.82 21.49
N ASN A 130 7.30 15.30 21.17
CA ASN A 130 7.50 16.61 20.52
C ASN A 130 6.77 16.68 19.17
N ILE A 131 6.88 15.65 18.33
CA ILE A 131 6.11 15.58 17.08
C ILE A 131 4.61 15.66 17.34
N GLN A 132 4.10 14.93 18.33
CA GLN A 132 2.68 14.94 18.66
C GLN A 132 2.18 16.30 19.12
N HIS A 133 3.01 17.08 19.78
CA HIS A 133 2.68 18.44 20.23
C HIS A 133 2.68 19.46 19.09
N GLU A 134 3.59 19.30 18.12
CA GLU A 134 3.71 20.24 16.99
C GLU A 134 2.72 19.96 15.86
N VAL A 135 2.11 18.75 15.80
CA VAL A 135 1.27 18.31 14.70
C VAL A 135 -0.20 18.29 15.08
N GLU A 136 -1.00 19.14 14.43
CA GLU A 136 -2.45 19.15 14.60
C GLU A 136 -3.14 18.32 13.50
N PHE A 137 -3.47 17.09 13.82
CA PHE A 137 -4.22 16.24 12.89
C PHE A 137 -5.66 16.73 12.72
N GLY A 138 -6.12 16.78 11.48
CA GLY A 138 -7.52 17.06 11.18
C GLY A 138 -8.46 16.02 11.83
N LYS A 139 -9.71 16.41 12.11
CA LYS A 139 -10.70 15.58 12.84
C LYS A 139 -10.83 14.13 12.32
N PHE A 140 -10.56 13.91 11.03
CA PHE A 140 -10.68 12.60 10.36
C PHE A 140 -9.41 12.18 9.62
N SER A 141 -8.35 13.00 9.65
CA SER A 141 -7.08 12.69 9.02
C SER A 141 -6.19 11.92 9.97
N LYS A 142 -5.54 10.90 9.44
CA LYS A 142 -4.48 10.17 10.14
C LYS A 142 -3.09 10.63 9.74
N GLU A 143 -3.00 11.42 8.67
CA GLU A 143 -1.77 11.93 8.13
C GLU A 143 -1.69 13.46 8.29
N TYR A 144 -0.49 13.94 8.53
CA TYR A 144 -0.18 15.37 8.56
C TYR A 144 1.12 15.64 7.80
N ARG A 145 1.03 16.43 6.72
CA ARG A 145 2.17 16.77 5.89
C ARG A 145 3.08 17.78 6.58
N ILE A 146 4.36 17.49 6.65
CA ILE A 146 5.40 18.39 7.13
C ILE A 146 5.96 19.16 5.92
N ARG A 147 5.95 20.49 6.00
CA ARG A 147 6.36 21.39 4.90
C ARG A 147 7.62 22.19 5.21
N LYS A 148 8.15 22.08 6.42
CA LYS A 148 9.32 22.83 6.85
C LYS A 148 10.35 21.87 7.45
N PRO A 149 11.62 22.02 7.07
CA PRO A 149 12.69 21.30 7.76
C PRO A 149 12.76 21.73 9.24
N ASP A 150 13.43 20.91 10.05
CA ASP A 150 13.72 21.17 11.48
C ASP A 150 12.50 21.58 12.32
N PHE A 151 11.29 21.06 12.00
CA PHE A 151 10.05 21.44 12.69
C PHE A 151 10.01 20.97 14.16
N VAL A 152 10.84 19.98 14.53
CA VAL A 152 11.11 19.55 15.91
C VAL A 152 12.60 19.32 16.11
N GLU A 153 13.07 19.41 17.35
CA GLU A 153 14.46 19.12 17.71
C GLU A 153 14.78 17.63 17.52
N ASN A 154 15.96 17.34 16.95
CA ASN A 154 16.45 15.97 16.81
C ASN A 154 17.05 15.43 18.11
N THR A 155 16.21 15.03 19.04
CA THR A 155 16.63 14.46 20.33
C THR A 155 17.29 13.08 20.19
N LEU A 156 17.17 12.44 19.02
CA LEU A 156 17.66 11.08 18.74
C LEU A 156 19.10 11.03 18.22
N ALA A 157 19.61 12.12 17.64
CA ALA A 157 20.88 12.10 16.90
C ALA A 157 22.05 11.59 17.75
N GLU A 158 22.33 12.24 18.89
CA GLU A 158 23.44 11.88 19.74
C GLU A 158 23.22 10.57 20.52
N PRO A 159 22.03 10.29 21.09
CA PRO A 159 21.76 9.00 21.73
C PRO A 159 21.96 7.80 20.79
N LEU A 160 21.47 7.85 19.56
CA LEU A 160 21.65 6.77 18.59
C LEU A 160 23.13 6.61 18.23
N ARG A 161 23.84 7.72 17.97
CA ARG A 161 25.28 7.70 17.66
C ARG A 161 26.05 7.01 18.77
N ARG A 162 25.80 7.38 20.02
CA ARG A 162 26.43 6.76 21.17
C ARG A 162 26.09 5.27 21.28
N LEU A 163 24.83 4.89 21.05
CA LEU A 163 24.42 3.49 21.17
C LEU A 163 25.17 2.60 20.17
N TRP A 164 25.21 2.96 18.89
CA TRP A 164 25.90 2.10 17.92
C TRP A 164 27.41 2.03 18.17
N THR A 165 28.06 3.12 18.62
CA THR A 165 29.47 3.10 18.96
C THR A 165 29.75 2.16 20.14
N GLU A 166 28.93 2.21 21.19
CA GLU A 166 29.02 1.32 22.34
C GLU A 166 28.74 -0.15 21.98
N VAL A 167 27.83 -0.38 21.02
CA VAL A 167 27.53 -1.73 20.52
C VAL A 167 28.71 -2.29 19.71
N GLU A 168 29.34 -1.47 18.86
CA GLU A 168 30.54 -1.84 18.11
C GLU A 168 31.73 -2.16 19.07
N HIS A 169 31.94 -1.38 20.08
CA HIS A 169 32.98 -1.67 21.11
C HIS A 169 32.67 -3.00 21.82
N ALA A 170 31.38 -3.30 22.10
CA ALA A 170 31.02 -4.56 22.73
C ALA A 170 31.24 -5.75 21.74
N ALA A 171 31.17 -5.54 20.44
CA ALA A 171 31.43 -6.52 19.42
C ALA A 171 32.91 -6.80 19.18
N ASP A 172 33.81 -5.79 19.42
CA ASP A 172 35.26 -5.92 19.21
C ASP A 172 35.89 -7.01 20.10
N GLY A 173 35.32 -7.26 21.27
CA GLY A 173 35.77 -8.32 22.19
C GLY A 173 35.31 -9.74 21.80
N LEU A 174 34.58 -9.91 20.72
CA LEU A 174 34.02 -11.20 20.28
C LEU A 174 34.77 -11.76 19.05
N GLU A 175 34.79 -13.08 18.94
CA GLU A 175 35.32 -13.78 17.75
C GLU A 175 34.57 -13.38 16.47
N ASN A 176 35.28 -13.24 15.35
CA ASN A 176 34.73 -12.75 14.10
C ASN A 176 33.58 -13.61 13.54
N ASP A 177 33.62 -14.92 13.78
CA ASP A 177 32.58 -15.85 13.31
C ASP A 177 31.48 -16.10 14.36
N SER A 178 31.47 -15.33 15.45
CA SER A 178 30.46 -15.44 16.52
C SER A 178 29.11 -14.94 16.07
N PRO A 179 28.03 -15.71 16.24
CA PRO A 179 26.66 -15.24 15.99
C PRO A 179 26.30 -13.96 16.78
N ALA A 180 26.83 -13.85 17.99
CA ALA A 180 26.62 -12.65 18.83
C ALA A 180 27.26 -11.41 18.23
N LYS A 181 28.46 -11.51 17.63
CA LYS A 181 29.10 -10.40 16.93
C LYS A 181 28.27 -9.96 15.72
N ALA A 182 27.81 -10.90 14.90
CA ALA A 182 26.99 -10.60 13.75
C ALA A 182 25.67 -9.90 14.15
N GLU A 183 25.03 -10.33 15.23
CA GLU A 183 23.80 -9.72 15.74
C GLU A 183 24.03 -8.32 16.30
N LEU A 184 25.15 -8.07 16.98
CA LEU A 184 25.54 -6.75 17.44
C LEU A 184 25.80 -5.79 16.27
N MET A 185 26.59 -6.23 15.28
CA MET A 185 26.91 -5.42 14.10
C MET A 185 25.66 -5.08 13.29
N ASP A 186 24.71 -6.03 13.12
CA ASP A 186 23.41 -5.73 12.52
C ASP A 186 22.61 -4.73 13.36
N GLY A 187 22.62 -4.86 14.69
CA GLY A 187 22.01 -3.89 15.59
C GLY A 187 22.60 -2.50 15.45
N ALA A 188 23.93 -2.38 15.39
CA ALA A 188 24.61 -1.10 15.16
C ALA A 188 24.25 -0.49 13.80
N ARG A 189 24.22 -1.30 12.72
CA ARG A 189 23.78 -0.88 11.39
C ARG A 189 22.34 -0.32 11.43
N ARG A 190 21.40 -1.03 12.06
CA ARG A 190 20.00 -0.57 12.21
C ARG A 190 19.91 0.77 12.95
N MET A 191 20.74 0.99 13.98
CA MET A 191 20.76 2.28 14.68
C MET A 191 21.26 3.41 13.77
N ARG A 192 22.23 3.13 12.89
CA ARG A 192 22.69 4.08 11.87
C ARG A 192 21.61 4.37 10.84
N ASP A 193 20.92 3.32 10.38
CA ASP A 193 19.81 3.46 9.39
C ASP A 193 18.67 4.32 9.98
N ILE A 194 18.30 4.09 11.25
CA ILE A 194 17.28 4.89 11.94
C ILE A 194 17.75 6.34 12.07
N HIS A 195 19.00 6.56 12.50
CA HIS A 195 19.59 7.91 12.62
C HIS A 195 19.57 8.65 11.27
N ALA A 196 20.00 7.99 10.19
CA ALA A 196 19.97 8.56 8.84
C ALA A 196 18.55 8.88 8.39
N GLY A 197 17.59 7.98 8.63
CA GLY A 197 16.17 8.18 8.30
C GLY A 197 15.56 9.36 9.05
N VAL A 198 15.80 9.51 10.35
CA VAL A 198 15.33 10.66 11.14
C VAL A 198 15.93 11.96 10.61
N ARG A 199 17.22 11.96 10.26
CA ARG A 199 17.90 13.13 9.69
C ARG A 199 17.28 13.50 8.34
N ILE A 200 17.13 12.56 7.39
CA ILE A 200 16.50 12.80 6.10
C ILE A 200 15.10 13.39 6.28
N PHE A 201 14.33 12.89 7.25
CA PHE A 201 12.98 13.38 7.53
C PHE A 201 12.97 14.82 8.04
N LEU A 202 13.91 15.19 8.92
CA LEU A 202 14.00 16.54 9.50
C LEU A 202 14.64 17.54 8.54
N ASP A 203 15.73 17.17 7.88
CA ASP A 203 16.47 18.07 6.98
C ASP A 203 15.66 18.37 5.69
N GLN A 204 14.83 17.44 5.22
CA GLN A 204 14.01 17.56 3.99
C GLN A 204 14.83 18.05 2.77
N GLU A 205 16.05 17.54 2.61
CA GLU A 205 16.96 17.98 1.54
C GLU A 205 16.51 17.57 0.11
N ASP A 206 15.59 16.60 0.01
CA ASP A 206 15.06 16.12 -1.27
C ASP A 206 13.74 16.84 -1.60
N ASP A 207 13.80 17.87 -2.44
CA ASP A 207 12.64 18.63 -2.92
C ASP A 207 11.66 17.78 -3.75
N ASP A 208 12.12 16.65 -4.31
CA ASP A 208 11.30 15.70 -5.07
C ASP A 208 10.59 14.67 -4.16
N SER A 209 10.72 14.80 -2.85
CA SER A 209 10.07 13.95 -1.85
C SER A 209 9.05 14.72 -1.01
N VAL A 210 8.03 14.01 -0.56
CA VAL A 210 7.04 14.51 0.41
C VAL A 210 7.29 13.86 1.77
N TYR A 211 7.10 14.65 2.84
CA TYR A 211 7.32 14.24 4.22
C TYR A 211 6.04 14.38 5.04
N TRP A 212 5.71 13.38 5.84
CA TRP A 212 4.51 13.43 6.69
C TRP A 212 4.63 12.58 7.93
N VAL A 213 3.76 12.87 8.90
CA VAL A 213 3.54 12.06 10.10
C VAL A 213 2.22 11.33 9.96
N GLU A 214 2.18 10.07 10.37
CA GLU A 214 0.98 9.24 10.35
C GLU A 214 0.65 8.70 11.75
N LYS A 215 -0.65 8.76 12.11
CA LYS A 215 -1.21 8.07 13.28
C LYS A 215 -1.67 6.68 12.91
N GLY A 216 -1.06 5.67 13.54
CA GLY A 216 -1.43 4.26 13.39
C GLY A 216 -1.96 3.66 14.69
N GLY A 217 -2.18 2.32 14.68
CA GLY A 217 -2.74 1.60 15.83
C GLY A 217 -4.27 1.62 15.87
N ARG A 218 -4.84 0.84 16.80
CA ARG A 218 -6.31 0.79 16.96
C ARG A 218 -6.88 2.07 17.56
N GLU A 219 -6.12 2.72 18.42
CA GLU A 219 -6.51 3.94 19.17
C GLU A 219 -5.85 5.21 18.59
N GLY A 220 -5.05 5.09 17.51
CA GLY A 220 -4.31 6.21 16.94
C GLY A 220 -3.11 6.66 17.80
N ASP A 221 -2.62 5.77 18.65
CA ASP A 221 -1.55 5.99 19.63
C ASP A 221 -0.13 5.76 19.08
N MET A 222 -0.03 5.22 17.85
CA MET A 222 1.25 4.93 17.22
C MET A 222 1.59 5.99 16.17
N LEU A 223 2.63 6.78 16.45
CA LEU A 223 3.15 7.72 15.47
C LEU A 223 4.25 7.08 14.61
N SER A 224 4.25 7.46 13.34
CA SER A 224 5.33 7.15 12.40
C SER A 224 5.63 8.34 11.49
N ILE A 225 6.90 8.52 11.19
CA ILE A 225 7.41 9.48 10.22
C ILE A 225 7.61 8.78 8.87
N HIS A 226 7.28 9.48 7.80
CA HIS A 226 7.32 8.96 6.46
C HIS A 226 7.91 9.97 5.48
N SER A 227 8.61 9.46 4.48
CA SER A 227 8.83 10.20 3.24
C SER A 227 8.58 9.30 2.04
N ALA A 228 8.24 9.89 0.90
CA ALA A 228 8.15 9.18 -0.36
C ALA A 228 8.47 10.11 -1.52
N PRO A 229 9.10 9.62 -2.59
CA PRO A 229 9.27 10.40 -3.81
C PRO A 229 7.90 10.76 -4.41
N ILE A 230 7.74 12.02 -4.81
CA ILE A 230 6.54 12.51 -5.49
C ILE A 230 6.36 11.79 -6.82
N SER A 231 7.47 11.55 -7.53
CA SER A 231 7.52 10.74 -8.75
C SER A 231 8.61 9.67 -8.63
N VAL A 232 8.26 8.45 -8.99
CA VAL A 232 9.23 7.34 -9.06
C VAL A 232 9.82 7.16 -10.46
N ALA A 233 9.30 7.89 -11.46
CA ALA A 233 9.62 7.69 -12.88
C ALA A 233 11.13 7.74 -13.17
N ASP A 234 11.81 8.79 -12.72
CA ASP A 234 13.24 8.96 -12.96
C ASP A 234 14.10 7.93 -12.22
N ARG A 235 13.68 7.57 -11.00
CA ARG A 235 14.36 6.52 -10.24
C ARG A 235 14.21 5.16 -10.92
N LEU A 236 12.99 4.76 -11.28
CA LEU A 236 12.74 3.49 -11.98
C LEU A 236 13.40 3.44 -13.35
N ARG A 237 13.40 4.56 -14.10
CA ARG A 237 14.08 4.64 -15.39
C ARG A 237 15.57 4.34 -15.26
N ARG A 238 16.26 4.94 -14.29
CA ARG A 238 17.68 4.69 -14.04
C ARG A 238 17.93 3.29 -13.52
N MET A 239 17.19 2.86 -12.52
CA MET A 239 17.42 1.60 -11.81
C MET A 239 17.02 0.38 -12.63
N MET A 240 15.91 0.43 -13.37
CA MET A 240 15.32 -0.74 -14.02
C MET A 240 15.44 -0.72 -15.55
N PHE A 241 15.20 0.42 -16.18
CA PHE A 241 15.07 0.47 -17.64
C PHE A 241 16.35 0.93 -18.33
N GLY A 242 17.30 1.54 -17.59
CA GLY A 242 18.55 2.09 -18.11
C GLY A 242 19.69 1.08 -18.28
N HIS A 243 19.57 -0.15 -17.78
CA HIS A 243 20.69 -1.10 -17.69
C HIS A 243 20.58 -2.32 -18.63
N GLY A 244 19.82 -2.23 -19.71
CA GLY A 244 19.69 -3.35 -20.66
C GLY A 244 18.87 -4.54 -20.14
N ARG A 245 18.20 -4.40 -18.99
CA ARG A 245 17.35 -5.45 -18.42
C ARG A 245 16.05 -5.59 -19.20
N THR A 246 15.62 -6.81 -19.45
CA THR A 246 14.32 -7.05 -20.06
C THR A 246 13.24 -7.02 -19.00
N CYS A 247 12.34 -6.05 -19.11
CA CYS A 247 11.22 -5.87 -18.20
C CYS A 247 9.90 -5.97 -18.95
N VAL A 248 9.02 -6.85 -18.51
CA VAL A 248 7.67 -7.02 -19.04
C VAL A 248 6.67 -6.60 -17.97
N MET A 249 5.74 -5.71 -18.31
CA MET A 249 4.71 -5.21 -17.39
C MET A 249 3.34 -5.59 -17.92
N THR A 250 2.57 -6.35 -17.13
CA THR A 250 1.24 -6.83 -17.49
C THR A 250 0.19 -6.37 -16.49
N SER A 251 -0.99 -6.04 -16.95
CA SER A 251 -2.18 -5.84 -16.12
C SER A 251 -3.43 -5.73 -16.97
N ALA A 252 -4.57 -6.06 -16.41
CA ALA A 252 -5.88 -5.83 -17.03
C ALA A 252 -6.27 -4.33 -17.07
N THR A 253 -5.60 -3.46 -16.30
CA THR A 253 -6.04 -2.08 -16.02
C THR A 253 -4.89 -1.07 -16.11
N LEU A 254 -4.14 -1.03 -17.23
CA LEU A 254 -3.09 -0.01 -17.49
C LEU A 254 -3.61 1.16 -18.31
N SER A 255 -4.59 0.93 -19.20
CA SER A 255 -5.09 1.95 -20.12
C SER A 255 -6.16 2.82 -19.46
N THR A 256 -6.03 4.12 -19.60
CA THR A 256 -7.04 5.12 -19.25
C THR A 256 -7.96 5.49 -20.42
N GLY A 257 -7.86 4.72 -21.53
CA GLY A 257 -8.63 4.92 -22.75
C GLY A 257 -7.76 5.01 -24.00
N ASP A 258 -6.47 5.37 -23.86
CA ASP A 258 -5.50 5.38 -24.95
C ASP A 258 -4.92 3.97 -25.24
N ASN A 259 -4.41 3.77 -26.45
CA ASN A 259 -3.78 2.52 -26.86
C ASN A 259 -2.28 2.49 -26.53
N GLU A 260 -1.66 3.65 -26.33
CA GLU A 260 -0.22 3.82 -26.10
C GLU A 260 0.16 3.69 -24.62
N LEU A 261 -0.80 3.56 -23.71
CA LEU A 261 -0.61 3.50 -22.27
C LEU A 261 0.20 4.69 -21.74
N SER A 262 0.02 5.87 -22.34
CA SER A 262 0.84 7.06 -22.11
C SER A 262 0.87 7.49 -20.65
N TYR A 263 -0.29 7.42 -19.98
CA TYR A 263 -0.40 7.73 -18.57
C TYR A 263 0.48 6.80 -17.72
N PHE A 264 0.32 5.49 -17.87
CA PHE A 264 1.08 4.50 -17.12
C PHE A 264 2.59 4.61 -17.39
N LYS A 265 2.99 4.67 -18.66
CA LYS A 265 4.39 4.77 -19.07
C LYS A 265 5.09 5.98 -18.46
N LYS A 266 4.43 7.16 -18.47
CA LYS A 266 4.93 8.38 -17.83
C LYS A 266 5.09 8.20 -16.32
N ARG A 267 4.14 7.55 -15.65
CA ARG A 267 4.14 7.37 -14.19
C ARG A 267 5.27 6.46 -13.70
N VAL A 268 5.63 5.46 -14.46
CA VAL A 268 6.70 4.51 -14.10
C VAL A 268 8.03 4.80 -14.78
N GLY A 269 8.11 5.81 -15.65
CA GLY A 269 9.36 6.15 -16.36
C GLY A 269 9.71 5.20 -17.51
N ALA A 270 8.71 4.54 -18.11
CA ALA A 270 8.85 3.56 -19.18
C ALA A 270 8.36 4.10 -20.54
N GLU A 271 8.63 5.37 -20.86
CA GLU A 271 8.11 6.04 -22.05
C GLU A 271 8.54 5.36 -23.37
N SER A 272 9.74 4.78 -23.38
CA SER A 272 10.28 4.05 -24.54
C SER A 272 9.73 2.63 -24.70
N ALA A 273 8.95 2.12 -23.74
CA ALA A 273 8.44 0.76 -23.79
C ALA A 273 7.44 0.57 -24.95
N VAL A 274 7.58 -0.55 -25.66
CA VAL A 274 6.58 -1.01 -26.64
C VAL A 274 5.35 -1.52 -25.87
N CYS A 275 4.15 -1.14 -26.30
CA CYS A 275 2.92 -1.60 -25.66
C CYS A 275 2.04 -2.40 -26.63
N ILE A 276 1.34 -3.39 -26.07
CA ILE A 276 0.36 -4.21 -26.78
C ILE A 276 -0.90 -4.24 -25.95
N LYS A 277 -2.04 -3.90 -26.55
CA LYS A 277 -3.35 -4.03 -25.94
C LYS A 277 -4.07 -5.24 -26.54
N ILE A 278 -4.29 -6.24 -25.71
CA ILE A 278 -5.01 -7.46 -26.08
C ILE A 278 -6.48 -7.28 -25.67
N GLY A 279 -7.40 -7.62 -26.54
CA GLY A 279 -8.83 -7.60 -26.25
C GLY A 279 -9.24 -8.65 -25.21
N SER A 280 -10.40 -8.44 -24.61
CA SER A 280 -10.96 -9.41 -23.65
C SER A 280 -11.50 -10.65 -24.37
N PRO A 281 -11.35 -11.86 -23.78
CA PRO A 281 -11.99 -13.07 -24.30
C PRO A 281 -13.49 -13.13 -23.99
N PHE A 282 -14.02 -12.18 -23.22
CA PHE A 282 -15.41 -12.16 -22.77
C PHE A 282 -16.30 -11.34 -23.71
N ASN A 283 -17.54 -11.81 -23.94
CA ASN A 283 -18.55 -11.06 -24.67
C ASN A 283 -19.35 -10.16 -23.72
N TYR A 284 -18.79 -9.02 -23.36
CA TYR A 284 -19.45 -8.09 -22.44
C TYR A 284 -20.81 -7.59 -22.89
N LYS A 285 -21.10 -7.58 -24.22
CA LYS A 285 -22.42 -7.17 -24.75
C LYS A 285 -23.53 -8.10 -24.31
N GLU A 286 -23.21 -9.36 -24.12
CA GLU A 286 -24.18 -10.38 -23.69
C GLU A 286 -24.11 -10.65 -22.20
N GLN A 287 -22.89 -10.58 -21.60
CA GLN A 287 -22.64 -10.99 -20.23
C GLN A 287 -22.84 -9.87 -19.20
N MET A 288 -22.78 -8.61 -19.60
CA MET A 288 -22.79 -7.48 -18.69
C MET A 288 -23.80 -6.42 -19.11
N GLN A 289 -24.50 -5.84 -18.12
CA GLN A 289 -25.30 -4.63 -18.31
C GLN A 289 -24.83 -3.56 -17.33
N ILE A 290 -24.69 -2.33 -17.80
CA ILE A 290 -24.28 -1.19 -17.00
C ILE A 290 -25.45 -0.24 -16.84
N TYR A 291 -25.87 0.04 -15.62
CA TYR A 291 -26.91 1.00 -15.30
C TYR A 291 -26.30 2.24 -14.66
N VAL A 292 -26.65 3.41 -15.19
CA VAL A 292 -26.27 4.71 -14.61
C VAL A 292 -27.52 5.38 -14.07
N ILE A 293 -27.62 5.52 -12.76
CA ILE A 293 -28.80 6.12 -12.13
C ILE A 293 -28.69 7.64 -12.17
N LYS A 294 -29.29 8.22 -13.21
CA LYS A 294 -29.25 9.68 -13.47
C LYS A 294 -29.97 10.51 -12.41
N SER A 295 -30.97 9.92 -11.76
CA SER A 295 -31.75 10.57 -10.70
C SER A 295 -31.06 10.60 -9.32
N MET A 296 -29.85 10.05 -9.22
CA MET A 296 -29.09 10.21 -7.99
C MET A 296 -28.79 11.70 -7.73
N PRO A 297 -28.92 12.17 -6.50
CA PRO A 297 -28.45 13.51 -6.13
C PRO A 297 -26.91 13.62 -6.27
N ASP A 298 -26.37 14.81 -6.21
CA ASP A 298 -24.92 15.02 -6.18
C ASP A 298 -24.35 14.36 -4.90
N PRO A 299 -23.20 13.70 -4.97
CA PRO A 299 -22.57 13.08 -3.79
C PRO A 299 -22.29 14.01 -2.61
N SER A 300 -22.31 15.32 -2.80
CA SER A 300 -22.20 16.33 -1.74
C SER A 300 -23.54 16.76 -1.13
N SER A 301 -24.67 16.32 -1.68
CA SER A 301 -26.01 16.64 -1.20
C SER A 301 -26.36 15.83 0.07
N ASP A 302 -27.14 16.43 0.95
CA ASP A 302 -27.65 15.79 2.19
C ASP A 302 -28.56 14.60 1.88
N ASP A 303 -29.29 14.65 0.76
CA ASP A 303 -30.20 13.56 0.32
C ASP A 303 -29.47 12.35 -0.24
N TYR A 304 -28.14 12.41 -0.38
CA TYR A 304 -27.37 11.37 -1.07
C TYR A 304 -27.35 10.04 -0.30
N GLU A 305 -27.28 10.07 1.03
CA GLU A 305 -27.28 8.88 1.87
C GLU A 305 -28.61 8.12 1.75
N ASP A 306 -29.74 8.82 1.80
CA ASP A 306 -31.09 8.24 1.66
C ASP A 306 -31.30 7.68 0.25
N ALA A 307 -30.83 8.39 -0.77
CA ALA A 307 -30.87 7.90 -2.13
C ALA A 307 -30.04 6.62 -2.35
N LEU A 308 -28.87 6.50 -1.68
CA LEU A 308 -28.06 5.27 -1.69
C LEU A 308 -28.83 4.09 -1.09
N VAL A 309 -29.42 4.25 0.10
CA VAL A 309 -30.22 3.22 0.77
C VAL A 309 -31.36 2.77 -0.15
N HIS A 310 -32.10 3.73 -0.73
CA HIS A 310 -33.19 3.43 -1.66
C HIS A 310 -32.73 2.62 -2.87
N TRP A 311 -31.72 3.09 -3.58
CA TRP A 311 -31.27 2.47 -4.82
C TRP A 311 -30.54 1.14 -4.61
N ILE A 312 -29.69 1.03 -3.55
CA ILE A 312 -29.06 -0.22 -3.19
C ILE A 312 -30.14 -1.27 -2.88
N GLY A 313 -31.12 -0.93 -2.02
CA GLY A 313 -32.21 -1.84 -1.70
C GLY A 313 -33.03 -2.29 -2.92
N ARG A 314 -33.31 -1.36 -3.83
CA ARG A 314 -34.03 -1.68 -5.09
C ARG A 314 -33.22 -2.62 -5.99
N VAL A 315 -31.93 -2.39 -6.15
CA VAL A 315 -31.04 -3.22 -6.97
C VAL A 315 -30.87 -4.60 -6.36
N LEU A 316 -30.65 -4.67 -5.03
CA LEU A 316 -30.49 -5.93 -4.30
C LEU A 316 -31.75 -6.81 -4.42
N LYS A 317 -32.97 -6.24 -4.39
CA LYS A 317 -34.21 -6.99 -4.63
C LYS A 317 -34.26 -7.60 -6.04
N TYR A 318 -33.73 -6.91 -7.03
CA TYR A 318 -33.68 -7.40 -8.41
C TYR A 318 -32.68 -8.55 -8.59
N THR A 319 -31.56 -8.52 -7.87
CA THR A 319 -30.47 -9.51 -7.99
C THR A 319 -30.49 -10.57 -6.89
N GLU A 320 -31.44 -10.52 -5.97
CA GLU A 320 -31.54 -11.42 -4.81
C GLU A 320 -30.25 -11.45 -3.97
N GLY A 321 -29.71 -10.29 -3.64
CA GLY A 321 -28.39 -10.14 -3.03
C GLY A 321 -27.28 -10.26 -4.06
N LYS A 322 -26.33 -11.19 -3.89
CA LYS A 322 -25.23 -11.54 -4.82
C LYS A 322 -24.40 -10.33 -5.26
N ALA A 323 -24.14 -9.41 -4.33
CA ALA A 323 -23.61 -8.10 -4.69
C ALA A 323 -22.35 -7.71 -3.93
N PHE A 324 -21.43 -7.04 -4.64
CA PHE A 324 -20.44 -6.16 -4.05
C PHE A 324 -20.92 -4.73 -4.13
N VAL A 325 -21.01 -4.06 -2.97
CA VAL A 325 -21.29 -2.62 -2.90
C VAL A 325 -19.99 -1.91 -2.53
N LEU A 326 -19.45 -1.17 -3.48
CA LEU A 326 -18.14 -0.54 -3.39
C LEU A 326 -18.28 0.91 -2.96
N PHE A 327 -17.77 1.22 -1.79
CA PHE A 327 -17.74 2.55 -1.19
C PHE A 327 -16.37 3.19 -1.32
N THR A 328 -16.34 4.52 -1.24
CA THR A 328 -15.11 5.33 -1.18
C THR A 328 -14.83 5.86 0.23
N SER A 329 -15.71 5.58 1.19
CA SER A 329 -15.61 6.08 2.57
C SER A 329 -16.17 5.05 3.56
N TYR A 330 -15.37 4.70 4.57
CA TYR A 330 -15.81 3.85 5.69
C TYR A 330 -17.00 4.44 6.45
N ARG A 331 -17.01 5.75 6.64
CA ARG A 331 -18.10 6.44 7.35
C ARG A 331 -19.42 6.29 6.60
N LEU A 332 -19.41 6.54 5.29
CA LEU A 332 -20.61 6.40 4.46
C LEU A 332 -21.08 4.94 4.41
N MET A 333 -20.14 4.01 4.26
CA MET A 333 -20.44 2.58 4.25
C MET A 333 -21.15 2.12 5.52
N ARG A 334 -20.66 2.54 6.71
CA ARG A 334 -21.27 2.19 7.98
C ARG A 334 -22.66 2.80 8.14
N LYS A 335 -22.84 4.08 7.82
CA LYS A 335 -24.15 4.73 7.89
C LYS A 335 -25.19 4.04 7.01
N VAL A 336 -24.82 3.71 5.76
CA VAL A 336 -25.72 2.99 4.85
C VAL A 336 -26.00 1.57 5.37
N ALA A 337 -25.01 0.88 5.94
CA ALA A 337 -25.20 -0.44 6.53
C ALA A 337 -26.18 -0.40 7.72
N GLU A 338 -26.03 0.55 8.63
CA GLU A 338 -26.93 0.79 9.77
C GLU A 338 -28.36 1.09 9.30
N ALA A 339 -28.53 1.98 8.32
CA ALA A 339 -29.83 2.33 7.76
C ALA A 339 -30.52 1.17 7.01
N MET A 340 -29.77 0.13 6.64
CA MET A 340 -30.28 -1.04 5.93
C MET A 340 -30.39 -2.30 6.80
N GLU A 341 -30.20 -2.23 8.11
CA GLU A 341 -30.26 -3.41 9.01
C GLU A 341 -31.60 -4.14 8.89
N ASP A 342 -32.72 -3.43 9.01
CA ASP A 342 -34.08 -4.00 8.88
C ASP A 342 -34.29 -4.60 7.49
N PHE A 343 -33.77 -3.94 6.46
CA PHE A 343 -33.85 -4.45 5.08
C PHE A 343 -33.18 -5.82 4.93
N PHE A 344 -31.98 -6.00 5.47
CA PHE A 344 -31.28 -7.28 5.41
C PHE A 344 -31.94 -8.34 6.26
N TYR A 345 -32.47 -7.98 7.41
CA TYR A 345 -33.23 -8.87 8.29
C TYR A 345 -34.50 -9.38 7.61
N ASP A 346 -35.30 -8.50 7.02
CA ASP A 346 -36.58 -8.84 6.35
C ASP A 346 -36.41 -9.77 5.13
N HIS A 347 -35.24 -9.73 4.48
CA HIS A 347 -34.96 -10.56 3.31
C HIS A 347 -34.14 -11.81 3.61
N ASP A 348 -33.75 -12.02 4.88
CA ASP A 348 -32.84 -13.11 5.32
C ASP A 348 -31.53 -13.13 4.50
N TRP A 349 -30.99 -11.94 4.17
CA TRP A 349 -29.73 -11.80 3.47
C TRP A 349 -28.61 -11.38 4.40
N ARG A 350 -27.49 -12.06 4.24
CA ARG A 350 -26.31 -11.76 5.06
C ARG A 350 -25.55 -10.56 4.56
N LEU A 351 -25.46 -9.53 5.38
CA LEU A 351 -24.53 -8.41 5.14
C LEU A 351 -23.13 -8.76 5.67
N LEU A 352 -22.14 -8.69 4.79
CA LEU A 352 -20.72 -8.79 5.12
C LEU A 352 -20.12 -7.39 5.09
N LEU A 353 -19.90 -6.79 6.27
CA LEU A 353 -19.43 -5.41 6.40
C LEU A 353 -17.93 -5.38 6.68
N GLN A 354 -17.17 -4.67 5.85
CA GLN A 354 -15.74 -4.49 6.07
C GLN A 354 -15.48 -3.72 7.37
N GLY A 355 -14.59 -4.27 8.21
CA GLY A 355 -14.24 -3.65 9.50
C GLY A 355 -15.09 -4.10 10.68
N ASP A 356 -15.96 -5.09 10.49
CA ASP A 356 -16.80 -5.69 11.53
C ASP A 356 -16.15 -6.92 12.21
N GLY A 357 -14.82 -6.86 12.39
CA GLY A 357 -14.06 -7.89 13.08
C GLY A 357 -13.69 -9.12 12.25
N MET A 358 -14.32 -9.37 11.10
CA MET A 358 -13.98 -10.47 10.21
C MET A 358 -12.79 -10.11 9.32
N ALA A 359 -11.77 -10.99 9.27
CA ALA A 359 -10.64 -10.82 8.36
C ALA A 359 -11.10 -10.89 6.89
N ARG A 360 -10.49 -10.07 6.01
CA ARG A 360 -10.85 -9.94 4.60
C ARG A 360 -10.95 -11.29 3.86
N HIS A 361 -9.97 -12.18 4.02
CA HIS A 361 -9.96 -13.48 3.37
C HIS A 361 -11.15 -14.37 3.81
N LYS A 362 -11.48 -14.37 5.10
CA LYS A 362 -12.64 -15.10 5.63
C LYS A 362 -13.95 -14.53 5.10
N MET A 363 -14.03 -13.20 4.97
CA MET A 363 -15.20 -12.52 4.42
C MET A 363 -15.45 -12.94 2.97
N ILE A 364 -14.38 -13.03 2.15
CA ILE A 364 -14.45 -13.51 0.77
C ILE A 364 -14.85 -14.98 0.71
N ASP A 365 -14.31 -15.82 1.60
CA ASP A 365 -14.65 -17.24 1.64
C ASP A 365 -16.12 -17.48 2.05
N VAL A 366 -16.64 -16.67 2.97
CA VAL A 366 -18.06 -16.69 3.33
C VAL A 366 -18.92 -16.26 2.15
N PHE A 367 -18.56 -15.15 1.50
CA PHE A 367 -19.29 -14.61 0.35
C PHE A 367 -19.36 -15.61 -0.81
N ARG A 368 -18.27 -16.34 -1.10
CA ARG A 368 -18.24 -17.38 -2.14
C ARG A 368 -19.18 -18.55 -1.87
N LYS A 369 -19.40 -18.88 -0.59
CA LYS A 369 -20.23 -20.03 -0.19
C LYS A 369 -21.69 -19.68 -0.02
N ASP A 370 -21.98 -18.44 0.25
CA ASP A 370 -23.31 -17.91 0.51
C ASP A 370 -23.76 -17.09 -0.68
N THR A 371 -24.60 -17.69 -1.55
CA THR A 371 -25.01 -17.11 -2.82
C THR A 371 -25.88 -15.88 -2.70
N ASN A 372 -26.52 -15.63 -1.55
CA ASN A 372 -27.43 -14.49 -1.36
C ASN A 372 -26.85 -13.38 -0.47
N SER A 373 -25.57 -13.50 -0.08
CA SER A 373 -24.93 -12.47 0.74
C SER A 373 -24.60 -11.22 -0.06
N VAL A 374 -24.45 -10.11 0.68
CA VAL A 374 -24.04 -8.81 0.16
C VAL A 374 -22.80 -8.35 0.89
N LEU A 375 -21.77 -7.94 0.15
CA LEU A 375 -20.54 -7.45 0.72
C LEU A 375 -20.42 -5.94 0.54
N PHE A 376 -20.30 -5.22 1.65
CA PHE A 376 -19.97 -3.79 1.67
C PHE A 376 -18.48 -3.62 1.92
N GLY A 377 -17.78 -2.99 0.98
CA GLY A 377 -16.33 -2.80 1.05
C GLY A 377 -15.85 -1.47 0.53
N THR A 378 -14.66 -1.07 1.02
CA THR A 378 -13.92 0.11 0.57
C THR A 378 -12.66 -0.31 -0.20
N ASP A 379 -11.67 0.54 -0.26
CA ASP A 379 -10.47 0.45 -1.11
C ASP A 379 -9.87 -0.95 -1.29
N SER A 380 -9.73 -1.72 -0.23
CA SER A 380 -9.15 -3.06 -0.31
C SER A 380 -10.03 -4.07 -1.08
N PHE A 381 -11.32 -3.77 -1.29
CA PHE A 381 -12.23 -4.60 -2.07
C PHE A 381 -12.38 -4.16 -3.54
N TRP A 382 -11.87 -2.96 -3.89
CA TRP A 382 -11.79 -2.53 -5.30
C TRP A 382 -10.76 -3.36 -6.09
N ALA A 383 -9.70 -3.82 -5.43
CA ALA A 383 -8.64 -4.62 -6.03
C ALA A 383 -8.40 -5.94 -5.27
N GLY A 384 -7.82 -6.95 -5.93
CA GLY A 384 -7.36 -8.18 -5.28
C GLY A 384 -8.43 -9.10 -4.70
N VAL A 385 -9.68 -9.04 -5.19
CA VAL A 385 -10.76 -9.98 -4.86
C VAL A 385 -11.13 -10.78 -6.09
N ASP A 386 -11.16 -12.09 -5.98
CA ASP A 386 -11.58 -13.00 -7.03
C ASP A 386 -12.74 -13.87 -6.54
N VAL A 387 -13.93 -13.67 -7.12
CA VAL A 387 -15.14 -14.43 -6.82
C VAL A 387 -15.78 -14.84 -8.14
N PRO A 388 -15.42 -16.01 -8.68
CA PRO A 388 -16.06 -16.54 -9.87
C PRO A 388 -17.45 -17.13 -9.56
N GLY A 389 -18.32 -17.11 -10.54
CA GLY A 389 -19.63 -17.79 -10.51
C GLY A 389 -20.77 -16.96 -9.91
N GLU A 390 -21.84 -17.64 -9.55
CA GLU A 390 -23.13 -17.04 -9.20
C GLU A 390 -23.14 -16.17 -7.93
N ALA A 391 -22.16 -16.32 -7.06
CA ALA A 391 -22.08 -15.56 -5.82
C ALA A 391 -21.93 -14.05 -6.06
N LEU A 392 -21.34 -13.64 -7.19
CA LEU A 392 -21.19 -12.25 -7.57
C LEU A 392 -21.83 -12.01 -8.94
N SER A 393 -23.05 -11.53 -8.96
CA SER A 393 -23.77 -11.14 -10.17
C SER A 393 -24.09 -9.64 -10.23
N ASN A 394 -23.65 -8.87 -9.22
CA ASN A 394 -23.94 -7.45 -9.14
C ASN A 394 -22.77 -6.67 -8.49
N VAL A 395 -22.32 -5.62 -9.16
CA VAL A 395 -21.35 -4.67 -8.62
C VAL A 395 -22.01 -3.28 -8.56
N ILE A 396 -22.23 -2.79 -7.37
CA ILE A 396 -22.79 -1.45 -7.12
C ILE A 396 -21.66 -0.51 -6.72
N VAL A 397 -21.44 0.51 -7.52
CA VAL A 397 -20.46 1.58 -7.26
C VAL A 397 -21.21 2.78 -6.70
N THR A 398 -20.99 3.09 -5.44
CA THR A 398 -21.72 4.18 -4.77
C THR A 398 -21.23 5.56 -5.23
N ARG A 399 -19.93 5.74 -5.36
CA ARG A 399 -19.29 6.99 -5.84
C ARG A 399 -18.14 6.68 -6.78
N LEU A 400 -17.85 7.61 -7.70
CA LEU A 400 -16.61 7.56 -8.47
C LEU A 400 -15.40 7.56 -7.52
N PRO A 401 -14.45 6.60 -7.70
CA PRO A 401 -13.39 6.33 -6.71
C PRO A 401 -12.20 7.29 -6.83
N PHE A 402 -12.47 8.59 -6.74
CA PHE A 402 -11.41 9.59 -6.64
C PHE A 402 -10.57 9.37 -5.39
N ALA A 403 -9.26 9.54 -5.51
CA ALA A 403 -8.36 9.54 -4.36
C ALA A 403 -8.70 10.70 -3.40
N VAL A 404 -8.42 10.50 -2.12
CA VAL A 404 -8.55 11.56 -1.12
C VAL A 404 -7.47 12.59 -1.38
N PRO A 405 -7.81 13.84 -1.71
CA PRO A 405 -6.82 14.85 -2.10
C PRO A 405 -5.89 15.25 -0.95
N ASP A 406 -6.34 15.08 0.29
CA ASP A 406 -5.59 15.49 1.49
C ASP A 406 -4.48 14.51 1.90
N HIS A 407 -4.41 13.32 1.28
CA HIS A 407 -3.29 12.41 1.53
C HIS A 407 -1.98 13.06 1.05
N PRO A 408 -0.93 13.17 1.89
CA PRO A 408 0.28 13.95 1.59
C PRO A 408 0.92 13.66 0.24
N LEU A 409 1.05 12.39 -0.14
CA LEU A 409 1.61 12.01 -1.44
C LEU A 409 0.71 12.41 -2.61
N VAL A 410 -0.62 12.28 -2.46
CA VAL A 410 -1.58 12.70 -3.50
C VAL A 410 -1.53 14.23 -3.64
N ALA A 411 -1.62 14.96 -2.55
CA ALA A 411 -1.54 16.42 -2.54
C ALA A 411 -0.27 16.94 -3.22
N SER A 412 0.89 16.32 -2.92
CA SER A 412 2.17 16.71 -3.53
C SER A 412 2.24 16.44 -5.01
N LYS A 413 1.63 15.33 -5.48
CA LYS A 413 1.53 15.03 -6.92
C LYS A 413 0.67 16.06 -7.65
N LEU A 414 -0.47 16.44 -7.04
CA LEU A 414 -1.35 17.48 -7.61
C LEU A 414 -0.62 18.82 -7.69
N GLU A 415 0.03 19.26 -6.62
CA GLU A 415 0.83 20.48 -6.55
C GLU A 415 1.96 20.48 -7.60
N ALA A 416 2.67 19.36 -7.76
CA ALA A 416 3.76 19.26 -8.74
C ALA A 416 3.27 19.41 -10.19
N ILE A 417 2.09 18.87 -10.53
CA ILE A 417 1.48 19.03 -11.85
C ILE A 417 1.07 20.49 -12.07
N GLU A 418 0.45 21.11 -11.07
CA GLU A 418 0.01 22.51 -11.14
C GLU A 418 1.20 23.48 -11.25
N ALA A 419 2.28 23.23 -10.53
CA ALA A 419 3.52 24.00 -10.61
C ALA A 419 4.14 23.97 -12.02
N GLN A 420 3.91 22.89 -12.78
CA GLN A 420 4.32 22.77 -14.19
C GLN A 420 3.30 23.38 -15.18
N GLY A 421 2.24 24.01 -14.68
CA GLY A 421 1.16 24.62 -15.50
C GLY A 421 0.15 23.59 -16.03
N GLY A 422 0.16 22.36 -15.54
CA GLY A 422 -0.79 21.31 -15.89
C GLY A 422 -2.11 21.41 -15.10
N ASN A 423 -3.06 20.57 -15.48
CA ASN A 423 -4.33 20.42 -14.76
C ASN A 423 -4.33 19.13 -13.97
N SER A 424 -4.05 19.23 -12.68
CA SER A 424 -3.91 18.06 -11.76
C SER A 424 -5.14 17.18 -11.73
N PHE A 425 -6.34 17.74 -11.86
CA PHE A 425 -7.57 16.97 -11.89
C PHE A 425 -7.68 16.08 -13.15
N VAL A 426 -7.36 16.65 -14.33
CA VAL A 426 -7.43 15.93 -15.61
C VAL A 426 -6.27 14.98 -15.79
N GLU A 427 -5.06 15.38 -15.37
CA GLU A 427 -3.83 14.62 -15.60
C GLU A 427 -3.55 13.54 -14.56
N TYR A 428 -4.16 13.63 -13.36
CA TYR A 428 -3.94 12.67 -12.29
C TYR A 428 -5.24 12.11 -11.70
N SER A 429 -6.13 12.98 -11.16
CA SER A 429 -7.29 12.51 -10.40
C SER A 429 -8.27 11.69 -11.23
N VAL A 430 -8.58 12.13 -12.45
CA VAL A 430 -9.48 11.41 -13.36
C VAL A 430 -8.86 10.09 -13.84
N PRO A 431 -7.62 10.02 -14.35
CA PRO A 431 -6.98 8.76 -14.74
C PRO A 431 -6.95 7.71 -13.61
N GLU A 432 -6.52 8.10 -12.41
CA GLU A 432 -6.47 7.19 -11.25
C GLU A 432 -7.86 6.65 -10.88
N ALA A 433 -8.86 7.52 -10.85
CA ALA A 433 -10.23 7.11 -10.57
C ALA A 433 -10.80 6.18 -11.67
N VAL A 434 -10.46 6.41 -12.93
CA VAL A 434 -10.83 5.55 -14.06
C VAL A 434 -10.23 4.16 -13.92
N LEU A 435 -8.92 4.07 -13.64
CA LEU A 435 -8.25 2.78 -13.43
C LEU A 435 -8.88 2.01 -12.27
N LYS A 436 -9.17 2.70 -11.16
CA LYS A 436 -9.81 2.10 -9.99
C LYS A 436 -11.25 1.64 -10.28
N LEU A 437 -12.04 2.43 -11.02
CA LEU A 437 -13.37 2.01 -11.44
C LEU A 437 -13.32 0.74 -12.31
N ARG A 438 -12.40 0.68 -13.28
CA ARG A 438 -12.20 -0.51 -14.12
C ARG A 438 -11.85 -1.75 -13.31
N GLN A 439 -11.01 -1.60 -12.27
CA GLN A 439 -10.68 -2.71 -11.36
C GLN A 439 -11.92 -3.23 -10.63
N GLY A 440 -12.77 -2.32 -10.11
CA GLY A 440 -14.00 -2.69 -9.44
C GLY A 440 -14.98 -3.40 -10.36
N VAL A 441 -15.23 -2.84 -11.54
CA VAL A 441 -16.15 -3.42 -12.56
C VAL A 441 -15.62 -4.73 -13.12
N GLY A 442 -14.31 -4.84 -13.33
CA GLY A 442 -13.65 -6.04 -13.84
C GLY A 442 -13.77 -7.27 -12.92
N ARG A 443 -14.38 -7.16 -11.74
CA ARG A 443 -14.65 -8.28 -10.83
C ARG A 443 -15.84 -9.13 -11.29
N LEU A 444 -16.77 -8.53 -12.03
CA LEU A 444 -18.06 -9.14 -12.33
C LEU A 444 -17.96 -10.33 -13.29
N ILE A 445 -17.16 -10.21 -14.35
CA ILE A 445 -17.03 -11.26 -15.38
C ILE A 445 -15.63 -11.88 -15.28
N ARG A 446 -15.58 -13.16 -14.90
CA ARG A 446 -14.35 -13.95 -14.71
C ARG A 446 -14.30 -15.19 -15.60
N THR A 447 -15.47 -15.66 -16.01
CA THR A 447 -15.62 -16.83 -16.87
C THR A 447 -16.57 -16.54 -18.02
N ALA A 448 -16.56 -17.40 -19.05
CA ALA A 448 -17.48 -17.29 -20.17
C ALA A 448 -18.97 -17.53 -19.79
N LYS A 449 -19.23 -18.00 -18.57
CA LYS A 449 -20.60 -18.28 -18.07
C LYS A 449 -21.13 -17.20 -17.13
N ASP A 450 -20.27 -16.29 -16.65
CA ASP A 450 -20.69 -15.24 -15.75
C ASP A 450 -21.56 -14.23 -16.47
N ASN A 451 -22.59 -13.77 -15.78
CA ASN A 451 -23.47 -12.69 -16.22
C ASN A 451 -23.76 -11.78 -15.05
N GLY A 452 -23.94 -10.49 -15.32
CA GLY A 452 -24.29 -9.62 -14.20
C GLY A 452 -24.50 -8.15 -14.56
N LEU A 453 -24.71 -7.41 -13.49
CA LEU A 453 -25.02 -5.99 -13.52
C LEU A 453 -23.90 -5.15 -12.89
N VAL A 454 -23.62 -4.01 -13.50
CA VAL A 454 -22.87 -2.93 -12.87
C VAL A 454 -23.84 -1.76 -12.68
N VAL A 455 -23.93 -1.24 -11.48
CA VAL A 455 -24.80 -0.10 -11.18
C VAL A 455 -23.94 1.05 -10.64
N LEU A 456 -23.98 2.19 -11.34
CA LEU A 456 -23.28 3.40 -10.96
C LEU A 456 -24.28 4.36 -10.31
N LEU A 457 -24.10 4.59 -9.01
CA LEU A 457 -24.92 5.50 -8.18
C LEU A 457 -24.28 6.88 -8.02
N ASP A 458 -23.62 7.37 -9.05
CA ASP A 458 -22.97 8.68 -9.09
C ASP A 458 -23.37 9.41 -10.38
N ASN A 459 -24.19 10.43 -10.24
CA ASN A 459 -24.71 11.19 -11.38
C ASN A 459 -23.62 12.00 -12.11
N ARG A 460 -22.46 12.21 -11.52
CA ARG A 460 -21.34 12.93 -12.13
C ARG A 460 -20.83 12.25 -13.40
N VAL A 461 -21.06 10.95 -13.54
CA VAL A 461 -20.75 10.19 -14.77
C VAL A 461 -21.48 10.76 -15.99
N VAL A 462 -22.68 11.31 -15.83
CA VAL A 462 -23.50 11.88 -16.91
C VAL A 462 -23.63 13.39 -16.85
N THR A 463 -23.43 14.02 -15.69
CA THR A 463 -23.61 15.46 -15.50
C THR A 463 -22.33 16.27 -15.67
N LYS A 464 -21.15 15.63 -15.50
CA LYS A 464 -19.86 16.33 -15.58
C LYS A 464 -19.12 15.99 -16.89
N PRO A 465 -18.36 16.92 -17.47
CA PRO A 465 -17.63 16.70 -18.73
C PRO A 465 -16.70 15.49 -18.68
N TYR A 466 -16.03 15.24 -17.55
CA TYR A 466 -15.12 14.11 -17.36
C TYR A 466 -15.84 12.77 -17.27
N GLY A 467 -17.16 12.73 -17.09
CA GLY A 467 -17.91 11.51 -16.95
C GLY A 467 -17.82 10.59 -18.18
N LYS A 468 -17.69 11.16 -19.37
CA LYS A 468 -17.45 10.40 -20.62
C LYS A 468 -16.17 9.57 -20.57
N THR A 469 -15.11 10.06 -19.90
CA THR A 469 -13.85 9.31 -19.75
C THR A 469 -14.06 8.03 -18.96
N PHE A 470 -14.90 8.08 -17.92
CA PHE A 470 -15.26 6.90 -17.14
C PHE A 470 -16.06 5.90 -17.97
N LEU A 471 -17.09 6.36 -18.67
CA LEU A 471 -17.93 5.47 -19.49
C LEU A 471 -17.14 4.82 -20.63
N ASN A 472 -16.27 5.58 -21.31
CA ASN A 472 -15.44 5.06 -22.40
C ASN A 472 -14.37 4.06 -21.93
N ALA A 473 -14.00 4.10 -20.66
CA ALA A 473 -13.03 3.20 -20.07
C ALA A 473 -13.63 1.86 -19.58
N LEU A 474 -14.95 1.77 -19.47
CA LEU A 474 -15.65 0.55 -19.08
C LEU A 474 -15.63 -0.48 -20.21
N PRO A 475 -15.87 -1.77 -19.91
CA PRO A 475 -16.07 -2.79 -20.92
C PRO A 475 -17.16 -2.41 -21.94
N ASP A 476 -17.03 -2.89 -23.19
CA ASP A 476 -18.02 -2.66 -24.26
C ASP A 476 -19.32 -3.44 -23.98
N ALA A 477 -20.08 -2.95 -23.00
CA ALA A 477 -21.35 -3.49 -22.54
C ALA A 477 -22.48 -2.47 -22.75
N PRO A 478 -23.76 -2.90 -22.87
CA PRO A 478 -24.90 -1.99 -22.96
C PRO A 478 -25.00 -1.09 -21.73
N ILE A 479 -25.05 0.24 -21.95
CA ILE A 479 -25.25 1.25 -20.91
C ILE A 479 -26.71 1.75 -20.99
N LYS A 480 -27.39 1.70 -19.84
CA LYS A 480 -28.82 2.10 -19.71
C LYS A 480 -29.01 3.20 -18.69
#